data_3541fbf9e96f78272d05098d6a72fda7
#
_entry.id   3541fbf9e96f78272d05098d6a72fda7
#
_cell.length_a   1.000
_cell.length_b   1.000
_cell.length_c   1.000
_cell.angle_alpha   90.00
_cell.angle_beta   90.00
_cell.angle_gamma   90.00
#
_symmetry.space_group_name_H-M   'P 1'
#
loop_
_entity.id
_entity.type
_entity.pdbx_description
1 polymer ?
#
loop_
_entity_poly.entity_id
_entity_poly.type
_entity_poly.pdbx_seq_one_letter_code
_entity_poly.pdbx_strand_id
1 'polypeptide(L)'
;MLAKNTSVAPKSARGGLAQNFIQPPSHLEPAHWEEFIIGSAIAPEIAAANFQSLAGDDVLERLADHALDALGGHSAQYATGPVRRIQKTYESVTEGGWWCSGVDPLNDWAPMAWGQFKPDHPREGWQEGADGEWHRTGKLIKHEAPKGVSQRAHFLVGGVDWASVLNDPTRPIALTEGSKKGAGLLSLDVAAISLTGVDGWSLRKDEHGHRALLPELAIFCNPQRPITLVFDADTKATAVQRVEWAKRLLSKALIHHGVRSRNIRIARWDSELGKGIDDVLVAHGPDAWTHIYQNAQSYSDFKTDTVRRVREAKAGFFKLIDSPDVVLNQRYLAGIDLPAPGSILGLVSPMGTGKTEATKRFKQQFFERHPDGLFDGPGYRNGLGQQIAARIGSEHLHDLECEQGQYTQMLIDHSPALQYCLDSLHRRANVTLRAISQERTVCWVLDEADAVIRHLLRGGTLGGRRQQIQMLFKDVAQAIIQSGGYIVAAEADLTQLCLDFLKELTGAPTFLIQNQHQPHQWPVTAPMPLSKEGNPAPVLMREAAFQSVLSKLDLGQCVFFGTDDQTLGAA
;
A
#
# COMPACT_ATOMS: atom_id res chain seq x y z
N MET A 1 -43.03 5.67 -34.23
CA MET A 1 -43.50 4.50 -33.46
C MET A 1 -42.57 4.32 -32.28
N LEU A 2 -43.03 4.78 -31.12
CA LEU A 2 -42.27 4.75 -29.85
C LEU A 2 -42.53 3.40 -29.19
N ALA A 3 -41.48 2.59 -29.00
CA ALA A 3 -41.53 1.36 -28.25
C ALA A 3 -41.56 1.69 -26.74
N LYS A 4 -42.61 1.23 -26.10
CA LYS A 4 -42.85 1.39 -24.66
C LYS A 4 -41.84 0.50 -23.89
N ASN A 5 -40.99 1.14 -23.08
CA ASN A 5 -40.25 0.49 -22.01
C ASN A 5 -41.23 0.07 -20.92
N THR A 6 -41.46 -1.22 -20.78
CA THR A 6 -42.12 -1.78 -19.61
C THR A 6 -41.10 -1.89 -18.48
N SER A 7 -41.11 -0.91 -17.58
CA SER A 7 -40.46 -1.02 -16.28
C SER A 7 -41.23 -2.04 -15.44
N VAL A 8 -40.59 -3.16 -15.12
CA VAL A 8 -41.06 -4.05 -14.08
C VAL A 8 -40.76 -3.36 -12.73
N ALA A 9 -41.79 -2.80 -12.13
CA ALA A 9 -41.72 -2.27 -10.79
C ALA A 9 -41.52 -3.42 -9.78
N PRO A 10 -40.65 -3.26 -8.77
CA PRO A 10 -40.54 -4.24 -7.70
C PRO A 10 -41.86 -4.29 -6.93
N LYS A 11 -42.35 -5.49 -6.65
CA LYS A 11 -43.53 -5.70 -5.84
C LYS A 11 -43.37 -5.01 -4.48
N SER A 12 -44.26 -4.13 -4.19
CA SER A 12 -44.35 -3.32 -2.99
C SER A 12 -44.25 -4.12 -1.70
N ALA A 13 -43.40 -3.64 -0.83
CA ALA A 13 -43.46 -3.65 0.62
C ALA A 13 -44.47 -4.63 1.27
N ARG A 14 -43.97 -5.67 1.88
CA ARG A 14 -44.64 -6.26 3.02
C ARG A 14 -44.44 -5.33 4.21
N GLY A 15 -45.51 -4.65 4.56
CA GLY A 15 -45.57 -3.83 5.75
C GLY A 15 -45.29 -4.63 7.02
N GLY A 16 -44.75 -3.93 8.01
CA GLY A 16 -44.68 -4.25 9.42
C GLY A 16 -44.43 -5.72 9.74
N LEU A 17 -43.17 -6.13 9.83
CA LEU A 17 -42.78 -7.41 10.41
C LEU A 17 -43.25 -7.43 11.86
N ALA A 18 -44.48 -7.98 12.09
CA ALA A 18 -44.80 -8.55 13.37
C ALA A 18 -43.69 -9.55 13.68
N GLN A 19 -42.98 -9.35 14.80
CA GLN A 19 -41.96 -10.24 15.32
C GLN A 19 -42.59 -11.59 15.70
N ASN A 20 -42.92 -12.42 14.76
CA ASN A 20 -42.97 -13.85 14.96
C ASN A 20 -41.51 -14.30 15.06
N PHE A 21 -41.01 -14.50 16.25
CA PHE A 21 -39.75 -15.16 16.51
C PHE A 21 -39.77 -16.51 15.80
N ILE A 22 -39.23 -16.59 14.61
CA ILE A 22 -38.98 -17.84 13.92
C ILE A 22 -37.91 -18.55 14.75
N GLN A 23 -38.27 -19.69 15.34
CA GLN A 23 -37.33 -20.47 16.14
C GLN A 23 -36.12 -20.86 15.28
N PRO A 24 -34.90 -20.82 15.86
CA PRO A 24 -33.71 -21.25 15.15
C PRO A 24 -33.87 -22.72 14.70
N PRO A 25 -33.40 -23.09 13.50
CA PRO A 25 -33.33 -24.48 13.09
C PRO A 25 -32.37 -25.24 14.02
N SER A 26 -32.53 -26.57 14.14
CA SER A 26 -31.79 -27.39 15.10
C SER A 26 -30.27 -27.38 14.96
N HIS A 27 -29.74 -26.99 13.80
CA HIS A 27 -28.30 -26.90 13.53
C HIS A 27 -27.71 -25.51 13.80
N LEU A 28 -28.53 -24.56 14.30
CA LEU A 28 -28.08 -23.21 14.67
C LEU A 28 -28.41 -22.91 16.14
N GLU A 29 -27.42 -22.47 16.88
CA GLU A 29 -27.60 -21.98 18.24
C GLU A 29 -28.41 -20.67 18.25
N PRO A 30 -29.23 -20.44 19.27
CA PRO A 30 -30.05 -19.22 19.38
C PRO A 30 -29.24 -17.93 19.26
N ALA A 31 -28.05 -17.87 19.86
CA ALA A 31 -27.19 -16.69 19.83
C ALA A 31 -26.67 -16.39 18.41
N HIS A 32 -26.27 -17.43 17.66
CA HIS A 32 -25.84 -17.26 16.26
C HIS A 32 -27.00 -16.89 15.35
N TRP A 33 -28.18 -17.50 15.60
CA TRP A 33 -29.39 -17.14 14.88
C TRP A 33 -29.77 -15.66 15.05
N GLU A 34 -29.70 -15.15 16.29
CA GLU A 34 -29.95 -13.74 16.60
C GLU A 34 -28.91 -12.85 15.91
N GLU A 35 -27.63 -13.24 15.90
CA GLU A 35 -26.57 -12.52 15.17
C GLU A 35 -26.89 -12.37 13.68
N PHE A 36 -27.43 -13.42 13.06
CA PHE A 36 -27.73 -13.41 11.63
C PHE A 36 -29.00 -12.60 11.33
N ILE A 37 -30.12 -12.89 12.02
CA ILE A 37 -31.42 -12.30 11.71
C ILE A 37 -31.48 -10.84 12.14
N ILE A 38 -31.12 -10.58 13.39
CA ILE A 38 -31.21 -9.24 13.99
C ILE A 38 -29.94 -8.44 13.74
N GLY A 39 -28.78 -9.07 13.99
CA GLY A 39 -27.50 -8.38 13.94
C GLY A 39 -26.93 -8.19 12.54
N SER A 40 -27.51 -8.80 11.49
CA SER A 40 -27.00 -8.71 10.09
C SER A 40 -28.07 -8.64 9.01
N ALA A 41 -29.34 -8.50 9.40
CA ALA A 41 -30.51 -8.40 8.50
C ALA A 41 -30.60 -9.52 7.45
N ILE A 42 -30.20 -10.76 7.83
CA ILE A 42 -30.24 -11.91 6.93
C ILE A 42 -31.63 -12.56 7.01
N ALA A 43 -32.21 -12.90 5.87
CA ALA A 43 -33.47 -13.62 5.83
C ALA A 43 -33.33 -15.02 6.46
N PRO A 44 -34.32 -15.50 7.23
CA PRO A 44 -34.26 -16.76 7.95
C PRO A 44 -33.89 -17.97 7.08
N GLU A 45 -34.46 -18.07 5.89
CA GLU A 45 -34.20 -19.14 4.92
C GLU A 45 -32.76 -19.12 4.42
N ILE A 46 -32.17 -17.94 4.26
CA ILE A 46 -30.77 -17.80 3.82
C ILE A 46 -29.82 -18.13 4.98
N ALA A 47 -30.13 -17.68 6.19
CA ALA A 47 -29.35 -18.02 7.38
C ALA A 47 -29.35 -19.53 7.62
N ALA A 48 -30.50 -20.18 7.58
CA ALA A 48 -30.65 -21.61 7.78
C ALA A 48 -29.94 -22.47 6.71
N ALA A 49 -29.87 -21.98 5.47
CA ALA A 49 -29.28 -22.73 4.36
C ALA A 49 -27.74 -22.66 4.31
N ASN A 50 -27.12 -21.62 4.90
CA ASN A 50 -25.69 -21.33 4.68
C ASN A 50 -24.84 -21.35 5.94
N PHE A 51 -25.44 -21.29 7.13
CA PHE A 51 -24.72 -21.22 8.38
C PHE A 51 -25.03 -22.43 9.27
N GLN A 52 -24.04 -22.85 10.05
CA GLN A 52 -24.15 -23.95 10.99
C GLN A 52 -23.34 -23.63 12.25
N SER A 53 -23.91 -23.87 13.43
CA SER A 53 -23.17 -23.84 14.69
C SER A 53 -22.36 -25.11 14.85
N LEU A 54 -21.08 -24.97 15.19
CA LEU A 54 -20.14 -26.09 15.40
C LEU A 54 -19.44 -25.92 16.73
N ALA A 55 -19.14 -27.06 17.38
CA ALA A 55 -18.31 -27.11 18.60
C ALA A 55 -17.55 -28.43 18.65
N GLY A 56 -16.51 -28.51 19.48
CA GLY A 56 -15.75 -29.73 19.70
C GLY A 56 -15.01 -30.25 18.47
N ASP A 57 -15.14 -31.59 18.26
CA ASP A 57 -14.43 -32.29 17.19
C ASP A 57 -14.88 -31.85 15.78
N ASP A 58 -16.14 -31.43 15.61
CA ASP A 58 -16.65 -30.96 14.33
C ASP A 58 -15.88 -29.71 13.82
N VAL A 59 -15.41 -28.86 14.73
CA VAL A 59 -14.55 -27.70 14.39
C VAL A 59 -13.19 -28.16 13.91
N LEU A 60 -12.60 -29.16 14.59
CA LEU A 60 -11.30 -29.72 14.19
C LEU A 60 -11.39 -30.42 12.84
N GLU A 61 -12.45 -31.16 12.58
CA GLU A 61 -12.73 -31.81 11.31
C GLU A 61 -12.75 -30.77 10.18
N ARG A 62 -13.51 -29.69 10.33
CA ARG A 62 -13.61 -28.64 9.29
C ARG A 62 -12.31 -27.88 9.08
N LEU A 63 -11.54 -27.59 10.12
CA LEU A 63 -10.38 -26.72 10.03
C LEU A 63 -9.06 -27.47 9.79
N ALA A 64 -8.93 -28.70 10.22
CA ALA A 64 -7.66 -29.40 10.28
C ALA A 64 -7.57 -30.65 9.39
N ASP A 65 -8.68 -31.29 9.02
CA ASP A 65 -8.70 -32.57 8.29
C ASP A 65 -7.76 -32.61 7.11
N HIS A 66 -7.90 -31.67 6.19
CA HIS A 66 -7.07 -31.64 4.99
C HIS A 66 -5.57 -31.61 5.30
N ALA A 67 -5.16 -30.87 6.32
CA ALA A 67 -3.76 -30.76 6.73
C ALA A 67 -3.31 -32.00 7.50
N LEU A 68 -4.22 -32.65 8.24
CA LEU A 68 -3.95 -33.88 8.98
C LEU A 68 -3.82 -35.06 8.02
N ASP A 69 -4.70 -35.16 7.04
CA ASP A 69 -4.65 -36.19 5.97
C ASP A 69 -3.34 -36.12 5.19
N ALA A 70 -2.88 -34.91 4.84
CA ALA A 70 -1.59 -34.69 4.19
C ALA A 70 -0.37 -35.14 5.05
N LEU A 71 -0.55 -35.28 6.36
CA LEU A 71 0.47 -35.76 7.32
C LEU A 71 0.32 -37.24 7.68
N GLY A 72 -0.61 -37.98 7.04
CA GLY A 72 -0.81 -39.43 7.27
C GLY A 72 -2.00 -39.79 8.15
N GLY A 73 -2.95 -38.86 8.33
CA GLY A 73 -4.27 -39.10 8.94
C GLY A 73 -4.33 -38.95 10.47
N HIS A 74 -5.54 -39.13 11.01
CA HIS A 74 -5.90 -38.89 12.39
C HIS A 74 -5.46 -39.97 13.41
N SER A 75 -4.64 -40.93 13.06
CA SER A 75 -4.26 -42.01 13.96
C SER A 75 -3.60 -41.46 15.21
N ALA A 76 -4.39 -41.28 16.25
CA ALA A 76 -3.98 -40.69 17.53
C ALA A 76 -2.85 -41.48 18.24
N GLN A 77 -2.59 -42.71 17.83
CA GLN A 77 -1.51 -43.52 18.40
C GLN A 77 -0.12 -43.09 17.93
N TYR A 78 0.00 -42.29 16.85
CA TYR A 78 1.26 -41.82 16.27
C TYR A 78 1.24 -40.34 15.99
N ALA A 79 0.64 -39.52 16.85
CA ALA A 79 0.64 -38.06 16.65
C ALA A 79 2.06 -37.52 16.57
N THR A 80 2.54 -37.27 15.35
CA THR A 80 3.80 -36.59 15.10
C THR A 80 3.78 -35.18 15.68
N GLY A 81 4.95 -34.56 15.90
CA GLY A 81 5.04 -33.18 16.35
C GLY A 81 4.19 -32.18 15.52
N PRO A 82 4.14 -32.28 14.17
CA PRO A 82 3.29 -31.45 13.31
C PRO A 82 1.78 -31.64 13.59
N VAL A 83 1.29 -32.87 13.76
CA VAL A 83 -0.11 -33.16 14.06
C VAL A 83 -0.53 -32.54 15.39
N ARG A 84 0.25 -32.77 16.46
CA ARG A 84 -0.01 -32.16 17.77
C ARG A 84 -0.02 -30.64 17.71
N ARG A 85 0.86 -30.04 16.92
CA ARG A 85 0.90 -28.59 16.74
C ARG A 85 -0.36 -28.05 16.08
N ILE A 86 -0.91 -28.74 15.06
CA ILE A 86 -2.16 -28.36 14.40
C ILE A 86 -3.31 -28.46 15.40
N GLN A 87 -3.47 -29.59 16.09
CA GLN A 87 -4.50 -29.79 17.11
C GLN A 87 -4.45 -28.70 18.19
N LYS A 88 -3.27 -28.47 18.78
CA LYS A 88 -3.06 -27.41 19.78
C LYS A 88 -3.37 -26.00 19.26
N THR A 89 -3.16 -25.76 17.96
CA THR A 89 -3.46 -24.46 17.35
C THR A 89 -4.94 -24.14 17.38
N TYR A 90 -5.79 -25.17 17.17
CA TYR A 90 -7.25 -25.00 17.10
C TYR A 90 -7.99 -25.37 18.40
N GLU A 91 -7.30 -25.90 19.40
CA GLU A 91 -7.91 -26.32 20.69
C GLU A 91 -8.75 -25.19 21.32
N SER A 92 -8.26 -23.95 21.28
CA SER A 92 -8.95 -22.80 21.89
C SER A 92 -10.17 -22.30 21.08
N VAL A 93 -10.38 -22.77 19.87
CA VAL A 93 -11.53 -22.36 19.05
C VAL A 93 -12.59 -23.45 18.94
N THR A 94 -12.38 -24.61 19.59
CA THR A 94 -13.35 -25.73 19.63
C THR A 94 -14.48 -25.52 20.62
N GLU A 95 -14.42 -24.47 21.46
CA GLU A 95 -15.47 -24.16 22.43
C GLU A 95 -16.81 -23.84 21.78
N GLY A 96 -16.80 -23.26 20.56
CA GLY A 96 -17.98 -22.97 19.78
C GLY A 96 -17.75 -21.90 18.75
N GLY A 97 -18.70 -21.80 17.83
CA GLY A 97 -18.72 -20.80 16.77
C GLY A 97 -19.64 -21.20 15.63
N TRP A 98 -19.63 -20.41 14.58
CA TRP A 98 -20.42 -20.75 13.40
C TRP A 98 -19.55 -20.93 12.14
N TRP A 99 -19.96 -21.89 11.34
CA TRP A 99 -19.39 -22.22 10.05
C TRP A 99 -20.27 -21.67 8.94
N CYS A 100 -19.64 -21.15 7.89
CA CYS A 100 -20.30 -20.76 6.67
C CYS A 100 -19.57 -21.34 5.46
N SER A 101 -20.30 -22.00 4.59
CA SER A 101 -19.83 -22.45 3.27
C SER A 101 -20.83 -22.01 2.20
N GLY A 102 -20.72 -22.55 1.00
CA GLY A 102 -21.65 -22.29 -0.10
C GLY A 102 -21.56 -23.39 -1.13
N VAL A 103 -21.88 -23.08 -2.38
CA VAL A 103 -21.79 -24.02 -3.52
C VAL A 103 -20.56 -23.71 -4.38
N ASP A 104 -20.03 -24.74 -5.04
CA ASP A 104 -18.85 -24.62 -5.89
C ASP A 104 -19.25 -24.42 -7.37
N PRO A 105 -19.08 -23.21 -7.93
CA PRO A 105 -19.41 -22.96 -9.33
C PRO A 105 -18.48 -23.68 -10.32
N LEU A 106 -17.35 -24.22 -9.85
CA LEU A 106 -16.42 -25.00 -10.66
C LEU A 106 -16.68 -26.51 -10.59
N ASN A 107 -17.62 -26.93 -9.73
CA ASN A 107 -18.00 -28.33 -9.54
C ASN A 107 -19.53 -28.49 -9.56
N ASP A 108 -20.14 -28.07 -10.65
CA ASP A 108 -21.57 -28.20 -10.92
C ASP A 108 -22.49 -27.77 -9.76
N TRP A 109 -22.11 -26.70 -9.08
CA TRP A 109 -22.83 -26.15 -7.93
C TRP A 109 -23.00 -27.09 -6.74
N ALA A 110 -22.15 -28.12 -6.64
CA ALA A 110 -22.13 -29.00 -5.49
C ALA A 110 -21.82 -28.25 -4.21
N PRO A 111 -22.29 -28.70 -3.04
CA PRO A 111 -21.90 -28.12 -1.76
C PRO A 111 -20.38 -28.05 -1.62
N MET A 112 -19.86 -26.90 -1.20
CA MET A 112 -18.42 -26.68 -1.04
C MET A 112 -17.97 -27.20 0.33
N ALA A 113 -16.94 -28.05 0.34
CA ALA A 113 -16.32 -28.51 1.59
C ALA A 113 -15.53 -27.37 2.29
N TRP A 114 -15.03 -26.41 1.52
CA TRP A 114 -14.34 -25.24 2.04
C TRP A 114 -15.33 -24.21 2.59
N GLY A 115 -14.95 -23.53 3.66
CA GLY A 115 -15.74 -22.46 4.27
C GLY A 115 -14.93 -21.64 5.26
N GLN A 116 -15.60 -20.76 5.98
CA GLN A 116 -15.06 -19.98 7.07
C GLN A 116 -15.74 -20.31 8.39
N PHE A 117 -14.93 -20.40 9.43
CA PHE A 117 -15.40 -20.56 10.81
C PHE A 117 -15.16 -19.26 11.58
N LYS A 118 -16.19 -18.74 12.24
CA LYS A 118 -16.06 -17.64 13.20
C LYS A 118 -16.20 -18.22 14.61
N PRO A 119 -15.10 -18.36 15.36
CA PRO A 119 -15.16 -18.83 16.75
C PRO A 119 -15.81 -17.77 17.64
N ASP A 120 -16.52 -18.23 18.68
CA ASP A 120 -17.07 -17.37 19.73
C ASP A 120 -15.94 -16.78 20.58
N HIS A 121 -14.87 -17.55 20.75
CA HIS A 121 -13.65 -17.16 21.45
C HIS A 121 -12.45 -17.17 20.49
N PRO A 122 -12.20 -16.03 19.76
CA PRO A 122 -11.11 -15.95 18.80
C PRO A 122 -9.74 -16.09 19.47
N ARG A 123 -8.87 -16.91 18.87
CA ARG A 123 -7.49 -17.05 19.32
C ARG A 123 -6.62 -15.88 18.87
N GLU A 124 -5.55 -15.69 19.63
CA GLU A 124 -4.51 -14.73 19.24
C GLU A 124 -3.62 -15.28 18.11
N GLY A 125 -3.23 -14.41 17.19
CA GLY A 125 -2.31 -14.75 16.12
C GLY A 125 -0.86 -14.91 16.61
N TRP A 126 -0.09 -15.72 15.90
CA TRP A 126 1.34 -15.90 16.11
C TRP A 126 2.11 -15.46 14.86
N GLN A 127 3.30 -14.91 15.07
CA GLN A 127 4.21 -14.51 14.01
C GLN A 127 5.63 -14.90 14.38
N GLU A 128 6.39 -15.42 13.42
CA GLU A 128 7.81 -15.68 13.57
C GLU A 128 8.59 -14.36 13.62
N GLY A 129 9.36 -14.15 14.65
CA GLY A 129 10.22 -12.99 14.82
C GLY A 129 11.51 -13.11 14.01
N ALA A 130 12.28 -12.01 13.96
CA ALA A 130 13.59 -12.00 13.30
C ALA A 130 14.64 -12.91 14.00
N ASP A 131 14.36 -13.33 15.21
CA ASP A 131 15.12 -14.27 16.05
C ASP A 131 14.81 -15.74 15.74
N GLY A 132 13.83 -16.01 14.86
CA GLY A 132 13.31 -17.34 14.56
C GLY A 132 12.33 -17.90 15.61
N GLU A 133 12.02 -17.12 16.65
CA GLU A 133 11.05 -17.52 17.68
C GLU A 133 9.63 -17.04 17.32
N TRP A 134 8.64 -17.79 17.77
CA TRP A 134 7.23 -17.47 17.52
C TRP A 134 6.66 -16.62 18.66
N HIS A 135 6.22 -15.40 18.31
CA HIS A 135 5.65 -14.43 19.23
C HIS A 135 4.16 -14.21 18.97
N ARG A 136 3.42 -13.93 20.04
CA ARG A 136 2.02 -13.52 19.91
C ARG A 136 1.95 -12.12 19.28
N THR A 137 1.00 -11.92 18.37
CA THR A 137 0.86 -10.65 17.62
C THR A 137 0.02 -9.60 18.33
N GLY A 138 -0.66 -9.95 19.42
CA GLY A 138 -1.69 -9.12 20.04
C GLY A 138 -2.96 -8.94 19.20
N LYS A 139 -3.07 -9.62 18.04
CA LYS A 139 -4.21 -9.54 17.13
C LYS A 139 -5.05 -10.82 17.20
N LEU A 140 -6.36 -10.67 17.39
CA LEU A 140 -7.29 -11.78 17.38
C LEU A 140 -7.59 -12.22 15.93
N ILE A 141 -7.57 -13.51 15.70
CA ILE A 141 -7.99 -14.15 14.44
C ILE A 141 -9.48 -14.39 14.54
N LYS A 142 -10.26 -13.46 13.98
CA LYS A 142 -11.74 -13.46 14.06
C LYS A 142 -12.40 -14.49 13.15
N HIS A 143 -11.71 -14.97 12.14
CA HIS A 143 -12.21 -15.98 11.20
C HIS A 143 -11.10 -16.96 10.90
N GLU A 144 -11.41 -18.22 10.94
CA GLU A 144 -10.55 -19.34 10.56
C GLU A 144 -11.00 -19.91 9.22
N ALA A 145 -10.07 -20.56 8.52
CA ALA A 145 -10.36 -21.31 7.29
C ALA A 145 -9.56 -22.61 7.32
N PRO A 146 -9.97 -23.64 6.56
CA PRO A 146 -9.30 -24.93 6.50
C PRO A 146 -7.81 -24.79 6.19
N LYS A 147 -6.97 -25.37 7.06
CA LYS A 147 -5.52 -25.26 6.95
C LYS A 147 -4.99 -26.05 5.76
N GLY A 148 -4.12 -25.44 4.98
CA GLY A 148 -3.52 -26.08 3.80
C GLY A 148 -4.39 -26.00 2.54
N VAL A 149 -5.61 -25.50 2.65
CA VAL A 149 -6.50 -25.28 1.49
C VAL A 149 -6.44 -23.85 1.04
N SER A 150 -6.44 -23.63 -0.27
CA SER A 150 -6.50 -22.28 -0.85
C SER A 150 -7.83 -21.61 -0.54
N GLN A 151 -7.80 -20.31 -0.29
CA GLN A 151 -9.03 -19.54 -0.07
C GLN A 151 -9.95 -19.59 -1.28
N ARG A 152 -11.25 -19.55 -1.00
CA ARG A 152 -12.33 -19.57 -1.99
C ARG A 152 -13.29 -18.41 -1.75
N ALA A 153 -14.10 -18.08 -2.75
CA ALA A 153 -15.23 -17.18 -2.58
C ALA A 153 -16.48 -17.96 -2.18
N HIS A 154 -17.38 -17.35 -1.40
CA HIS A 154 -18.64 -17.97 -0.99
C HIS A 154 -19.75 -17.62 -1.98
N PHE A 155 -20.35 -18.64 -2.56
CA PHE A 155 -21.57 -18.57 -3.36
C PHE A 155 -22.71 -19.15 -2.50
N LEU A 156 -23.33 -18.28 -1.72
CA LEU A 156 -24.37 -18.68 -0.78
C LEU A 156 -25.65 -19.08 -1.50
N VAL A 157 -26.37 -20.05 -0.96
CA VAL A 157 -27.63 -20.54 -1.55
C VAL A 157 -28.84 -19.76 -1.04
N GLY A 158 -29.88 -19.71 -1.85
CA GLY A 158 -31.10 -18.94 -1.57
C GLY A 158 -31.08 -17.54 -2.18
N GLY A 159 -32.23 -16.97 -2.43
CA GLY A 159 -32.40 -15.64 -3.04
C GLY A 159 -32.08 -15.57 -4.53
N VAL A 160 -31.04 -16.25 -5.02
CA VAL A 160 -30.68 -16.25 -6.45
C VAL A 160 -30.32 -17.65 -6.97
N ASP A 161 -30.59 -17.87 -8.25
CA ASP A 161 -30.08 -19.01 -8.99
C ASP A 161 -28.75 -18.65 -9.65
N TRP A 162 -27.65 -19.17 -9.11
CA TRP A 162 -26.30 -18.87 -9.56
C TRP A 162 -26.01 -19.36 -10.99
N ALA A 163 -26.57 -20.47 -11.41
CA ALA A 163 -26.45 -20.98 -12.78
C ALA A 163 -27.09 -19.99 -13.77
N SER A 164 -28.27 -19.50 -13.46
CA SER A 164 -28.93 -18.44 -14.24
C SER A 164 -28.14 -17.13 -14.23
N VAL A 165 -27.57 -16.72 -13.08
CA VAL A 165 -26.70 -15.54 -12.99
C VAL A 165 -25.47 -15.70 -13.87
N LEU A 166 -24.82 -16.87 -13.86
CA LEU A 166 -23.64 -17.14 -14.68
C LEU A 166 -23.96 -17.03 -16.17
N ASN A 167 -25.07 -17.65 -16.61
CA ASN A 167 -25.47 -17.72 -18.01
C ASN A 167 -26.02 -16.40 -18.58
N ASP A 168 -26.51 -15.50 -17.74
CA ASP A 168 -26.94 -14.16 -18.15
C ASP A 168 -25.91 -13.10 -17.74
N PRO A 169 -24.99 -12.71 -18.64
CA PRO A 169 -23.95 -11.74 -18.33
C PRO A 169 -24.47 -10.31 -18.12
N THR A 170 -25.76 -10.04 -18.33
CA THR A 170 -26.35 -8.73 -18.06
C THR A 170 -26.82 -8.58 -16.62
N ARG A 171 -26.99 -9.68 -15.89
CA ARG A 171 -27.37 -9.65 -14.48
C ARG A 171 -26.22 -9.10 -13.63
N PRO A 172 -26.48 -8.07 -12.80
CA PRO A 172 -25.45 -7.49 -11.95
C PRO A 172 -25.04 -8.45 -10.83
N ILE A 173 -23.75 -8.42 -10.45
CA ILE A 173 -23.25 -9.07 -9.25
C ILE A 173 -22.61 -8.05 -8.31
N ALA A 174 -22.67 -8.33 -7.00
CA ALA A 174 -21.96 -7.60 -5.97
C ALA A 174 -20.81 -8.47 -5.43
N LEU A 175 -19.63 -7.89 -5.21
CA LEU A 175 -18.52 -8.52 -4.51
C LEU A 175 -18.36 -7.83 -3.16
N THR A 176 -18.52 -8.57 -2.07
CA THR A 176 -18.48 -8.01 -0.72
C THR A 176 -17.50 -8.75 0.18
N GLU A 177 -17.11 -8.14 1.28
CA GLU A 177 -16.23 -8.71 2.27
C GLU A 177 -17.05 -9.42 3.36
N GLY A 178 -16.84 -10.73 3.52
CA GLY A 178 -17.45 -11.55 4.57
C GLY A 178 -18.82 -12.11 4.23
N SER A 179 -19.08 -13.32 4.73
CA SER A 179 -20.27 -14.10 4.41
C SER A 179 -21.57 -13.47 4.90
N LYS A 180 -21.60 -12.84 6.08
CA LYS A 180 -22.82 -12.18 6.60
C LYS A 180 -23.30 -11.04 5.71
N LYS A 181 -22.38 -10.22 5.21
CA LYS A 181 -22.70 -9.12 4.29
C LYS A 181 -23.26 -9.62 2.96
N GLY A 182 -22.65 -10.70 2.43
CA GLY A 182 -23.18 -11.36 1.23
C GLY A 182 -24.55 -11.96 1.45
N ALA A 183 -24.78 -12.62 2.58
CA ALA A 183 -26.08 -13.17 2.96
C ALA A 183 -27.15 -12.07 3.14
N GLY A 184 -26.78 -10.93 3.77
CA GLY A 184 -27.68 -9.78 3.90
C GLY A 184 -28.10 -9.21 2.54
N LEU A 185 -27.16 -9.04 1.61
CA LEU A 185 -27.46 -8.62 0.23
C LEU A 185 -28.27 -9.68 -0.53
N LEU A 186 -27.95 -10.95 -0.34
CA LEU A 186 -28.69 -12.07 -0.95
C LEU A 186 -30.15 -12.09 -0.48
N SER A 187 -30.42 -11.70 0.77
CA SER A 187 -31.76 -11.54 1.34
C SER A 187 -32.59 -10.44 0.65
N LEU A 188 -31.94 -9.63 -0.19
CA LEU A 188 -32.57 -8.61 -1.04
C LEU A 188 -32.57 -9.01 -2.53
N ASP A 189 -32.43 -10.29 -2.85
CA ASP A 189 -32.31 -10.83 -4.21
C ASP A 189 -31.09 -10.26 -5.00
N VAL A 190 -30.08 -9.76 -4.31
CA VAL A 190 -28.85 -9.28 -4.91
C VAL A 190 -27.87 -10.45 -5.05
N ALA A 191 -27.40 -10.73 -6.27
CA ALA A 191 -26.38 -11.76 -6.51
C ALA A 191 -25.04 -11.34 -5.90
N ALA A 192 -24.87 -11.56 -4.60
CA ALA A 192 -23.69 -11.14 -3.83
C ALA A 192 -22.75 -12.32 -3.59
N ILE A 193 -21.52 -12.21 -4.10
CA ILE A 193 -20.43 -13.17 -3.87
C ILE A 193 -19.58 -12.63 -2.72
N SER A 194 -19.38 -13.46 -1.70
CA SER A 194 -18.64 -13.05 -0.50
C SER A 194 -17.17 -13.46 -0.57
N LEU A 195 -16.30 -12.53 -0.25
CA LEU A 195 -14.83 -12.73 -0.18
C LEU A 195 -14.40 -12.90 1.28
N THR A 196 -13.30 -13.61 1.52
CA THR A 196 -12.75 -13.85 2.86
C THR A 196 -12.08 -12.62 3.49
N GLY A 197 -12.16 -11.48 2.85
CA GLY A 197 -11.57 -10.21 3.22
C GLY A 197 -11.27 -9.39 1.98
N VAL A 198 -10.80 -8.17 2.16
CA VAL A 198 -10.51 -7.23 1.04
C VAL A 198 -9.52 -7.79 0.01
N ASP A 199 -8.62 -8.68 0.43
CA ASP A 199 -7.65 -9.38 -0.42
C ASP A 199 -8.11 -10.79 -0.84
N GLY A 200 -9.29 -11.23 -0.40
CA GLY A 200 -9.85 -12.57 -0.60
C GLY A 200 -10.29 -12.91 -2.02
N TRP A 201 -10.08 -12.01 -2.97
CA TRP A 201 -10.42 -12.17 -4.39
C TRP A 201 -9.35 -12.90 -5.21
N SER A 202 -8.15 -13.12 -4.64
CA SER A 202 -7.00 -13.63 -5.38
C SER A 202 -6.35 -14.83 -4.71
N LEU A 203 -5.76 -15.70 -5.51
CA LEU A 203 -4.82 -16.72 -5.04
C LEU A 203 -3.60 -16.08 -4.38
N ARG A 204 -2.81 -16.90 -3.66
CA ARG A 204 -1.50 -16.45 -3.16
C ARG A 204 -0.66 -15.93 -4.32
N LYS A 205 0.20 -14.97 -4.02
CA LYS A 205 1.15 -14.46 -5.01
C LYS A 205 2.00 -15.61 -5.55
N ASP A 206 2.22 -15.60 -6.85
CA ASP A 206 3.20 -16.46 -7.50
C ASP A 206 4.64 -16.07 -7.09
N GLU A 207 5.63 -16.80 -7.60
CA GLU A 207 7.06 -16.53 -7.37
C GLU A 207 7.52 -15.16 -7.86
N HIS A 208 6.77 -14.54 -8.79
CA HIS A 208 7.01 -13.20 -9.32
C HIS A 208 6.22 -12.11 -8.58
N GLY A 209 5.46 -12.47 -7.55
CA GLY A 209 4.65 -11.55 -6.76
C GLY A 209 3.32 -11.14 -7.41
N HIS A 210 2.89 -11.77 -8.50
CA HIS A 210 1.61 -11.51 -9.14
C HIS A 210 0.47 -12.23 -8.42
N ARG A 211 -0.71 -11.60 -8.41
CA ARG A 211 -1.94 -12.16 -7.85
C ARG A 211 -2.88 -12.53 -9.00
N ALA A 212 -3.28 -13.80 -9.06
CA ALA A 212 -4.31 -14.26 -9.99
C ALA A 212 -5.70 -14.14 -9.36
N LEU A 213 -6.70 -13.75 -10.16
CA LEU A 213 -8.10 -13.76 -9.75
C LEU A 213 -8.51 -15.20 -9.43
N LEU A 214 -9.36 -15.39 -8.40
CA LEU A 214 -9.93 -16.70 -8.09
C LEU A 214 -10.64 -17.27 -9.33
N PRO A 215 -10.42 -18.55 -9.68
CA PRO A 215 -11.05 -19.17 -10.86
C PRO A 215 -12.56 -19.08 -10.86
N GLU A 216 -13.21 -19.26 -9.70
CA GLU A 216 -14.65 -19.14 -9.51
C GLU A 216 -15.19 -17.71 -9.69
N LEU A 217 -14.35 -16.68 -9.58
CA LEU A 217 -14.70 -15.31 -9.97
C LEU A 217 -14.47 -15.07 -11.45
N ALA A 218 -13.41 -15.69 -12.00
CA ALA A 218 -13.03 -15.50 -13.40
C ALA A 218 -14.12 -15.95 -14.37
N ILE A 219 -14.85 -17.03 -14.06
CA ILE A 219 -15.95 -17.52 -14.92
C ILE A 219 -17.12 -16.53 -15.03
N PHE A 220 -17.30 -15.62 -14.06
CA PHE A 220 -18.30 -14.55 -14.12
C PHE A 220 -17.83 -13.32 -14.89
N CYS A 221 -16.55 -13.23 -15.25
CA CYS A 221 -16.01 -12.10 -15.98
C CYS A 221 -16.51 -12.11 -17.43
N ASN A 222 -17.22 -11.06 -17.80
CA ASN A 222 -17.77 -10.87 -19.14
C ASN A 222 -17.82 -9.37 -19.47
N PRO A 223 -17.60 -8.95 -20.74
CA PRO A 223 -17.66 -7.55 -21.13
C PRO A 223 -18.99 -6.84 -20.83
N GLN A 224 -20.09 -7.60 -20.66
CA GLN A 224 -21.41 -7.03 -20.35
C GLN A 224 -21.76 -7.07 -18.86
N ARG A 225 -21.01 -7.82 -18.03
CA ARG A 225 -21.30 -8.02 -16.61
C ARG A 225 -21.13 -6.75 -15.79
N PRO A 226 -22.21 -6.20 -15.18
CA PRO A 226 -22.09 -5.17 -14.18
C PRO A 226 -21.58 -5.78 -12.86
N ILE A 227 -20.51 -5.21 -12.31
CA ILE A 227 -19.93 -5.65 -11.02
C ILE A 227 -19.85 -4.47 -10.08
N THR A 228 -20.42 -4.61 -8.89
CA THR A 228 -20.34 -3.59 -7.83
C THR A 228 -19.48 -4.11 -6.68
N LEU A 229 -18.42 -3.37 -6.32
CA LEU A 229 -17.58 -3.66 -5.16
C LEU A 229 -18.18 -3.01 -3.92
N VAL A 230 -18.50 -3.82 -2.90
CA VAL A 230 -19.22 -3.42 -1.67
C VAL A 230 -18.34 -3.77 -0.48
N PHE A 231 -17.35 -2.92 -0.19
CA PHE A 231 -16.40 -3.12 0.90
C PHE A 231 -16.64 -2.09 2.01
N ASP A 232 -16.24 -2.43 3.23
CA ASP A 232 -16.49 -1.66 4.45
C ASP A 232 -16.12 -0.18 4.34
N ALA A 233 -16.90 0.66 5.01
CA ALA A 233 -16.63 2.08 5.21
C ALA A 233 -15.74 2.28 6.45
N ASP A 234 -14.45 1.93 6.32
CA ASP A 234 -13.48 2.10 7.40
C ASP A 234 -13.13 3.58 7.65
N THR A 235 -12.89 3.95 8.91
CA THR A 235 -12.54 5.32 9.33
C THR A 235 -11.04 5.48 9.59
N LYS A 236 -10.33 4.40 9.94
CA LYS A 236 -8.88 4.46 10.21
C LYS A 236 -8.12 4.65 8.90
N ALA A 237 -7.27 5.67 8.80
CA ALA A 237 -6.55 6.03 7.58
C ALA A 237 -5.80 4.85 6.93
N THR A 238 -5.15 3.99 7.72
CA THR A 238 -4.44 2.80 7.21
C THR A 238 -5.38 1.74 6.65
N ALA A 239 -6.56 1.55 7.27
CA ALA A 239 -7.58 0.63 6.78
C ALA A 239 -8.22 1.16 5.49
N VAL A 240 -8.57 2.45 5.46
CA VAL A 240 -9.08 3.13 4.25
C VAL A 240 -8.12 2.96 3.08
N GLN A 241 -6.82 3.24 3.28
CA GLN A 241 -5.81 3.07 2.24
C GLN A 241 -5.72 1.62 1.73
N ARG A 242 -5.78 0.65 2.64
CA ARG A 242 -5.76 -0.78 2.29
C ARG A 242 -6.98 -1.17 1.45
N VAL A 243 -8.17 -0.77 1.87
CA VAL A 243 -9.43 -1.05 1.17
C VAL A 243 -9.46 -0.39 -0.21
N GLU A 244 -9.06 0.87 -0.32
CA GLU A 244 -8.98 1.60 -1.60
C GLU A 244 -7.96 0.93 -2.56
N TRP A 245 -6.84 0.46 -2.02
CA TRP A 245 -5.85 -0.28 -2.80
C TRP A 245 -6.39 -1.63 -3.29
N ALA A 246 -7.07 -2.38 -2.42
CA ALA A 246 -7.70 -3.65 -2.76
C ALA A 246 -8.77 -3.48 -3.85
N LYS A 247 -9.64 -2.46 -3.75
CA LYS A 247 -10.62 -2.11 -4.80
C LYS A 247 -9.95 -1.87 -6.15
N ARG A 248 -8.80 -1.17 -6.17
CA ARG A 248 -8.05 -0.93 -7.42
C ARG A 248 -7.46 -2.20 -8.01
N LEU A 249 -6.85 -3.04 -7.19
CA LEU A 249 -6.24 -4.30 -7.65
C LEU A 249 -7.31 -5.25 -8.18
N LEU A 250 -8.40 -5.43 -7.44
CA LEU A 250 -9.52 -6.27 -7.87
C LEU A 250 -10.13 -5.74 -9.18
N SER A 251 -10.39 -4.43 -9.28
CA SER A 251 -10.90 -3.86 -10.53
C SER A 251 -9.98 -4.10 -11.72
N LYS A 252 -8.65 -3.98 -11.53
CA LYS A 252 -7.67 -4.31 -12.58
C LYS A 252 -7.70 -5.79 -12.97
N ALA A 253 -7.82 -6.69 -11.98
CA ALA A 253 -7.93 -8.11 -12.24
C ALA A 253 -9.20 -8.46 -13.03
N LEU A 254 -10.35 -7.88 -12.65
CA LEU A 254 -11.61 -8.04 -13.37
C LEU A 254 -11.53 -7.54 -14.82
N ILE A 255 -10.89 -6.40 -15.04
CA ILE A 255 -10.66 -5.84 -16.40
C ILE A 255 -9.74 -6.77 -17.21
N HIS A 256 -8.68 -7.29 -16.60
CA HIS A 256 -7.77 -8.23 -17.24
C HIS A 256 -8.50 -9.52 -17.70
N HIS A 257 -9.51 -9.95 -16.92
CA HIS A 257 -10.37 -11.08 -17.25
C HIS A 257 -11.57 -10.72 -18.13
N GLY A 258 -11.61 -9.52 -18.72
CA GLY A 258 -12.55 -9.15 -19.78
C GLY A 258 -13.74 -8.29 -19.34
N VAL A 259 -13.89 -7.92 -18.08
CA VAL A 259 -14.94 -6.98 -17.65
C VAL A 259 -14.62 -5.58 -18.14
N ARG A 260 -15.57 -4.90 -18.80
CA ARG A 260 -15.37 -3.51 -19.20
C ARG A 260 -15.31 -2.59 -18.00
N SER A 261 -14.34 -1.68 -17.97
CA SER A 261 -14.14 -0.75 -16.84
C SER A 261 -15.39 0.07 -16.48
N ARG A 262 -16.22 0.44 -17.47
CA ARG A 262 -17.48 1.14 -17.28
C ARG A 262 -18.55 0.33 -16.53
N ASN A 263 -18.43 -1.00 -16.51
CA ASN A 263 -19.34 -1.91 -15.83
C ASN A 263 -18.90 -2.20 -14.38
N ILE A 264 -17.75 -1.68 -13.95
CA ILE A 264 -17.28 -1.80 -12.57
C ILE A 264 -17.67 -0.54 -11.81
N ARG A 265 -18.38 -0.74 -10.69
CA ARG A 265 -18.84 0.32 -9.80
C ARG A 265 -18.33 0.08 -8.39
N ILE A 266 -18.13 1.14 -7.64
CA ILE A 266 -17.63 1.11 -6.27
C ILE A 266 -18.73 1.69 -5.38
N ALA A 267 -19.36 0.86 -4.56
CA ALA A 267 -20.29 1.31 -3.55
C ALA A 267 -19.55 2.11 -2.47
N ARG A 268 -20.15 3.23 -2.08
CA ARG A 268 -19.65 4.11 -1.02
C ARG A 268 -20.81 4.63 -0.20
N TRP A 269 -20.61 4.70 1.08
CA TRP A 269 -21.53 5.32 2.03
C TRP A 269 -20.75 5.96 3.17
N ASP A 270 -21.41 6.83 3.94
CA ASP A 270 -20.83 7.40 5.13
C ASP A 270 -20.75 6.35 6.23
N SER A 271 -19.62 6.27 6.91
CA SER A 271 -19.41 5.34 8.04
C SER A 271 -20.40 5.58 9.21
N GLU A 272 -21.03 6.76 9.28
CA GLU A 272 -22.09 7.04 10.24
C GLU A 272 -23.34 6.19 10.01
N LEU A 273 -23.59 5.74 8.77
CA LEU A 273 -24.69 4.83 8.45
C LEU A 273 -24.42 3.38 8.87
N GLY A 274 -23.16 3.02 9.11
CA GLY A 274 -22.73 1.70 9.47
C GLY A 274 -21.36 1.38 8.84
N LYS A 275 -20.60 0.49 9.48
CA LYS A 275 -19.30 0.09 8.95
C LYS A 275 -19.45 -0.85 7.75
N GLY A 276 -20.17 -1.96 7.93
CA GLY A 276 -20.48 -2.93 6.90
C GLY A 276 -21.84 -2.67 6.27
N ILE A 277 -22.08 -3.26 5.09
CA ILE A 277 -23.40 -3.15 4.46
C ILE A 277 -24.48 -3.86 5.30
N ASP A 278 -24.14 -4.91 6.03
CA ASP A 278 -25.01 -5.56 7.00
C ASP A 278 -25.44 -4.61 8.13
N ASP A 279 -24.53 -3.84 8.70
CA ASP A 279 -24.83 -2.80 9.70
C ASP A 279 -25.81 -1.75 9.14
N VAL A 280 -25.56 -1.32 7.89
CA VAL A 280 -26.44 -0.36 7.19
C VAL A 280 -27.84 -0.93 6.98
N LEU A 281 -27.95 -2.20 6.58
CA LEU A 281 -29.25 -2.85 6.38
C LEU A 281 -30.03 -3.01 7.69
N VAL A 282 -29.34 -3.32 8.79
CA VAL A 282 -29.95 -3.40 10.13
C VAL A 282 -30.49 -2.04 10.57
N ALA A 283 -29.70 -0.98 10.39
CA ALA A 283 -30.04 0.35 10.89
C ALA A 283 -31.07 1.10 10.02
N HIS A 284 -31.01 0.91 8.70
CA HIS A 284 -31.73 1.75 7.72
C HIS A 284 -32.64 0.97 6.77
N GLY A 285 -32.63 -0.37 6.85
CA GLY A 285 -33.48 -1.22 6.03
C GLY A 285 -33.04 -1.37 4.55
N PRO A 286 -33.83 -2.07 3.73
CA PRO A 286 -33.52 -2.43 2.34
C PRO A 286 -33.33 -1.23 1.40
N ASP A 287 -34.05 -0.13 1.64
CA ASP A 287 -34.01 1.06 0.79
C ASP A 287 -32.62 1.72 0.81
N ALA A 288 -31.88 1.57 1.90
CA ALA A 288 -30.51 2.06 2.00
C ALA A 288 -29.58 1.41 0.96
N TRP A 289 -29.73 0.10 0.70
CA TRP A 289 -29.00 -0.57 -0.37
C TRP A 289 -29.34 0.02 -1.74
N THR A 290 -30.61 0.22 -2.01
CA THR A 290 -31.04 0.80 -3.30
C THR A 290 -30.38 2.15 -3.53
N HIS A 291 -30.35 3.01 -2.52
CA HIS A 291 -29.70 4.32 -2.58
C HIS A 291 -28.16 4.18 -2.79
N ILE A 292 -27.49 3.32 -2.01
CA ILE A 292 -26.04 3.06 -2.15
C ILE A 292 -25.72 2.54 -3.55
N TYR A 293 -26.50 1.59 -4.05
CA TYR A 293 -26.30 0.99 -5.37
C TYR A 293 -26.46 2.02 -6.50
N GLN A 294 -27.52 2.85 -6.46
CA GLN A 294 -27.76 3.89 -7.46
C GLN A 294 -26.65 4.93 -7.49
N ASN A 295 -26.10 5.29 -6.32
CA ASN A 295 -25.03 6.27 -6.16
C ASN A 295 -23.62 5.66 -6.22
N ALA A 296 -23.50 4.36 -6.52
CA ALA A 296 -22.19 3.73 -6.64
C ALA A 296 -21.34 4.40 -7.73
N GLN A 297 -20.11 4.78 -7.36
CA GLN A 297 -19.19 5.52 -8.21
C GLN A 297 -18.66 4.64 -9.35
N SER A 298 -18.54 5.15 -10.57
CA SER A 298 -17.87 4.43 -11.64
C SER A 298 -16.38 4.19 -11.31
N TYR A 299 -15.81 3.11 -11.81
CA TYR A 299 -14.37 2.86 -11.61
C TYR A 299 -13.49 3.98 -12.22
N SER A 300 -13.95 4.61 -13.28
CA SER A 300 -13.26 5.77 -13.87
C SER A 300 -13.19 6.95 -12.90
N ASP A 301 -14.34 7.30 -12.32
CA ASP A 301 -14.42 8.41 -11.35
C ASP A 301 -13.66 8.09 -10.08
N PHE A 302 -13.75 6.83 -9.61
CA PHE A 302 -12.96 6.33 -8.49
C PHE A 302 -11.45 6.50 -8.71
N LYS A 303 -10.92 6.19 -9.91
CA LYS A 303 -9.50 6.42 -10.25
C LYS A 303 -9.18 7.91 -10.22
N THR A 304 -10.02 8.72 -10.82
CA THR A 304 -9.84 10.18 -10.88
C THR A 304 -9.81 10.79 -9.49
N ASP A 305 -10.77 10.43 -8.64
CA ASP A 305 -10.80 10.85 -7.24
C ASP A 305 -9.58 10.41 -6.45
N THR A 306 -9.12 9.17 -6.67
CA THR A 306 -7.92 8.69 -6.00
C THR A 306 -6.69 9.47 -6.44
N VAL A 307 -6.54 9.76 -7.74
CA VAL A 307 -5.44 10.59 -8.27
C VAL A 307 -5.54 12.00 -7.71
N ARG A 308 -6.73 12.58 -7.66
CA ARG A 308 -6.97 13.91 -7.08
C ARG A 308 -6.55 13.94 -5.61
N ARG A 309 -7.03 13.01 -4.76
CA ARG A 309 -6.65 12.93 -3.34
C ARG A 309 -5.15 12.74 -3.13
N VAL A 310 -4.51 11.91 -3.96
CA VAL A 310 -3.04 11.75 -3.91
C VAL A 310 -2.34 13.04 -4.31
N ARG A 311 -2.85 13.78 -5.29
CA ARG A 311 -2.31 15.09 -5.68
C ARG A 311 -2.54 16.14 -4.58
N GLU A 312 -3.73 16.20 -4.00
CA GLU A 312 -4.07 17.11 -2.90
C GLU A 312 -3.23 16.79 -1.64
N ALA A 313 -3.10 15.51 -1.29
CA ALA A 313 -2.23 15.09 -0.20
C ALA A 313 -0.75 15.42 -0.49
N LYS A 314 -0.29 15.21 -1.74
CA LYS A 314 1.04 15.64 -2.16
C LYS A 314 1.19 17.16 -2.18
N ALA A 315 0.19 17.90 -2.60
CA ALA A 315 0.23 19.38 -2.57
C ALA A 315 0.39 19.91 -1.14
N GLY A 316 -0.25 19.28 -0.15
CA GLY A 316 0.01 19.59 1.27
C GLY A 316 1.42 19.24 1.74
N PHE A 317 2.03 18.17 1.18
CA PHE A 317 3.42 17.79 1.45
C PHE A 317 4.46 18.61 0.66
N PHE A 318 4.07 19.18 -0.46
CA PHE A 318 4.92 20.01 -1.32
C PHE A 318 4.60 21.49 -1.15
N LYS A 319 4.28 21.92 0.08
CA LYS A 319 4.24 23.34 0.36
C LYS A 319 5.63 23.88 0.09
N LEU A 320 5.78 24.58 -1.05
CA LEU A 320 6.98 25.33 -1.37
C LEU A 320 7.19 26.38 -0.27
N ILE A 321 8.41 26.67 -0.01
CA ILE A 321 8.81 27.60 1.01
C ILE A 321 8.26 28.99 0.69
N ASP A 322 7.45 29.54 1.58
CA ASP A 322 6.73 30.80 1.33
C ASP A 322 7.54 32.06 1.69
N SER A 323 8.61 31.91 2.49
CA SER A 323 9.32 33.06 3.05
C SER A 323 10.84 32.79 3.13
N PRO A 324 11.57 32.86 2.01
CA PRO A 324 13.03 32.78 2.03
C PRO A 324 13.65 34.01 2.66
N ASP A 325 14.76 33.84 3.39
CA ASP A 325 15.55 34.94 3.94
C ASP A 325 16.25 35.72 2.82
N VAL A 326 16.67 35.03 1.75
CA VAL A 326 17.32 35.62 0.59
C VAL A 326 16.71 35.08 -0.69
N VAL A 327 16.31 35.96 -1.60
CA VAL A 327 15.87 35.65 -2.95
C VAL A 327 16.95 36.04 -3.95
N LEU A 328 17.35 35.08 -4.77
CA LEU A 328 18.29 35.25 -5.88
C LEU A 328 17.57 35.03 -7.21
N ASN A 329 18.10 35.60 -8.28
CA ASN A 329 17.71 35.30 -9.65
C ASN A 329 18.98 35.17 -10.50
N GLN A 330 19.70 34.07 -10.31
CA GLN A 330 21.01 33.85 -10.93
C GLN A 330 21.00 32.54 -11.73
N ARG A 331 21.49 32.58 -12.97
CA ARG A 331 21.66 31.36 -13.79
C ARG A 331 22.62 30.39 -13.14
N TYR A 332 23.68 30.91 -12.52
CA TYR A 332 24.64 30.13 -11.76
C TYR A 332 24.78 30.72 -10.36
N LEU A 333 24.62 29.89 -9.37
CA LEU A 333 24.79 30.29 -7.97
C LEU A 333 26.19 30.80 -7.73
N ALA A 334 26.33 32.07 -7.34
CA ALA A 334 27.58 32.71 -7.00
C ALA A 334 27.39 33.53 -5.72
N GLY A 335 28.48 33.74 -4.97
CA GLY A 335 28.45 34.59 -3.77
C GLY A 335 27.61 34.07 -2.63
N ILE A 336 27.43 32.73 -2.54
CA ILE A 336 26.75 32.09 -1.41
C ILE A 336 27.84 31.55 -0.47
N ASP A 337 27.77 31.96 0.79
CA ASP A 337 28.66 31.52 1.83
C ASP A 337 28.05 30.47 2.74
N LEU A 338 28.89 29.72 3.46
CA LEU A 338 28.44 28.86 4.55
C LEU A 338 27.61 29.67 5.57
N PRO A 339 26.55 29.05 6.13
CA PRO A 339 25.70 29.71 7.12
C PRO A 339 26.48 30.04 8.41
N ALA A 340 25.77 30.61 9.37
CA ALA A 340 26.33 30.80 10.71
C ALA A 340 26.58 29.44 11.39
N PRO A 341 27.64 29.31 12.23
CA PRO A 341 27.87 28.08 13.00
C PRO A 341 26.65 27.68 13.83
N GLY A 342 26.36 26.39 13.89
CA GLY A 342 25.20 25.84 14.61
C GLY A 342 23.86 26.08 13.91
N SER A 343 23.84 26.31 12.57
CA SER A 343 22.63 26.57 11.82
C SER A 343 22.45 25.63 10.61
N ILE A 344 21.24 25.64 10.05
CA ILE A 344 20.86 24.89 8.85
C ILE A 344 20.69 25.89 7.70
N LEU A 345 21.41 25.66 6.60
CA LEU A 345 21.19 26.37 5.34
C LEU A 345 20.22 25.55 4.44
N GLY A 346 19.06 26.11 4.14
CA GLY A 346 18.21 25.65 3.05
C GLY A 346 18.60 26.34 1.74
N LEU A 347 18.92 25.57 0.70
CA LEU A 347 19.29 26.09 -0.62
C LEU A 347 18.32 25.54 -1.68
N VAL A 348 17.36 26.36 -2.06
CA VAL A 348 16.42 26.06 -3.15
C VAL A 348 16.94 26.64 -4.44
N SER A 349 17.25 25.82 -5.43
CA SER A 349 17.70 26.32 -6.72
C SER A 349 17.40 25.33 -7.83
N PRO A 350 16.83 25.77 -8.98
CA PRO A 350 16.46 24.90 -10.07
C PRO A 350 17.61 24.02 -10.57
N MET A 351 17.27 22.97 -11.32
CA MET A 351 18.29 22.10 -11.93
C MET A 351 19.20 22.87 -12.88
N GLY A 352 20.48 22.53 -12.91
CA GLY A 352 21.46 23.16 -13.80
C GLY A 352 21.94 24.56 -13.36
N THR A 353 21.55 25.06 -12.20
CA THR A 353 21.96 26.35 -11.67
C THR A 353 23.25 26.33 -10.85
N GLY A 354 23.94 25.18 -10.79
CA GLY A 354 25.24 25.04 -10.16
C GLY A 354 25.22 24.75 -8.66
N LYS A 355 24.20 24.06 -8.12
CA LYS A 355 24.16 23.60 -6.71
C LYS A 355 25.42 22.82 -6.31
N THR A 356 25.84 21.87 -7.14
CA THR A 356 27.05 21.07 -6.87
C THR A 356 28.32 21.93 -6.86
N GLU A 357 28.39 22.96 -7.70
CA GLU A 357 29.50 23.92 -7.68
C GLU A 357 29.46 24.82 -6.42
N ALA A 358 28.26 25.16 -5.93
CA ALA A 358 28.09 25.80 -4.64
C ALA A 358 28.60 24.91 -3.49
N THR A 359 28.25 23.61 -3.51
CA THR A 359 28.75 22.61 -2.55
C THR A 359 30.29 22.52 -2.58
N LYS A 360 30.91 22.57 -3.76
CA LYS A 360 32.36 22.59 -3.89
C LYS A 360 32.98 23.83 -3.21
N ARG A 361 32.36 25.00 -3.39
CA ARG A 361 32.80 26.25 -2.71
C ARG A 361 32.57 26.15 -1.21
N PHE A 362 31.44 25.62 -0.75
CA PHE A 362 31.20 25.38 0.68
C PHE A 362 32.30 24.51 1.30
N LYS A 363 32.70 23.43 0.60
CA LYS A 363 33.79 22.58 1.06
C LYS A 363 35.10 23.36 1.17
N GLN A 364 35.43 24.21 0.19
CA GLN A 364 36.63 25.04 0.22
C GLN A 364 36.58 26.03 1.39
N GLN A 365 35.51 26.82 1.53
CA GLN A 365 35.30 27.76 2.63
C GLN A 365 35.34 27.08 4.00
N PHE A 366 34.79 25.87 4.07
CA PHE A 366 34.78 25.06 5.29
C PHE A 366 36.21 24.73 5.74
N PHE A 367 37.05 24.19 4.85
CA PHE A 367 38.44 23.83 5.19
C PHE A 367 39.34 25.03 5.38
N GLU A 368 39.04 26.18 4.77
CA GLU A 368 39.72 27.45 5.07
C GLU A 368 39.47 27.91 6.52
N ARG A 369 38.26 27.69 7.06
CA ARG A 369 37.88 28.03 8.43
C ARG A 369 38.21 26.92 9.44
N HIS A 370 38.14 25.66 9.02
CA HIS A 370 38.28 24.45 9.85
C HIS A 370 39.19 23.44 9.16
N PRO A 371 40.53 23.64 9.15
CA PRO A 371 41.46 22.79 8.38
C PRO A 371 41.44 21.30 8.78
N ASP A 372 41.11 21.00 10.03
CA ASP A 372 41.01 19.65 10.59
C ASP A 372 39.57 19.12 10.63
N GLY A 373 38.58 19.88 10.12
CA GLY A 373 37.16 19.53 10.14
C GLY A 373 36.83 18.30 9.30
N LEU A 374 35.55 17.91 9.36
CA LEU A 374 34.98 16.87 8.48
C LEU A 374 33.87 17.44 7.62
N PHE A 375 33.91 17.13 6.30
CA PHE A 375 32.91 17.55 5.32
C PHE A 375 32.24 16.34 4.71
N ASP A 376 31.07 15.98 5.20
CA ASP A 376 30.37 14.76 4.83
C ASP A 376 29.09 15.01 4.04
N GLY A 377 28.78 14.11 3.09
CA GLY A 377 27.57 14.16 2.29
C GLY A 377 26.76 12.86 2.37
N PRO A 378 25.89 12.72 3.39
CA PRO A 378 24.97 11.57 3.43
C PRO A 378 23.90 11.70 2.34
N GLY A 379 23.85 10.73 1.44
CA GLY A 379 22.92 10.68 0.31
C GLY A 379 21.96 9.50 0.38
N TYR A 380 21.14 9.33 -0.65
CA TYR A 380 20.18 8.22 -0.74
C TYR A 380 20.47 7.22 -1.87
N ARG A 381 21.47 7.51 -2.72
CA ARG A 381 21.91 6.64 -3.82
C ARG A 381 23.42 6.73 -4.01
N ASN A 382 24.08 5.57 -4.13
CA ASN A 382 25.53 5.53 -4.37
C ASN A 382 25.94 6.23 -5.68
N GLY A 383 25.27 5.95 -6.80
CA GLY A 383 25.63 6.54 -8.08
C GLY A 383 25.56 8.08 -8.12
N LEU A 384 24.60 8.70 -7.42
CA LEU A 384 24.54 10.15 -7.27
C LEU A 384 25.68 10.65 -6.37
N GLY A 385 25.91 9.98 -5.24
CA GLY A 385 26.99 10.31 -4.31
C GLY A 385 28.37 10.25 -4.99
N GLN A 386 28.63 9.24 -5.82
CA GLN A 386 29.87 9.11 -6.62
C GLN A 386 30.06 10.28 -7.60
N GLN A 387 29.00 10.68 -8.31
CA GLN A 387 29.05 11.84 -9.22
C GLN A 387 29.34 13.14 -8.47
N ILE A 388 28.72 13.33 -7.30
CA ILE A 388 28.98 14.49 -6.44
C ILE A 388 30.42 14.45 -5.94
N ALA A 389 30.89 13.31 -5.42
CA ALA A 389 32.25 13.11 -4.93
C ALA A 389 33.30 13.50 -5.97
N ALA A 390 33.15 12.99 -7.18
CA ALA A 390 34.05 13.30 -8.29
C ALA A 390 34.08 14.80 -8.63
N ARG A 391 32.92 15.48 -8.61
CA ARG A 391 32.82 16.91 -8.95
C ARG A 391 33.37 17.83 -7.88
N ILE A 392 33.14 17.52 -6.61
CA ILE A 392 33.62 18.36 -5.49
C ILE A 392 35.01 17.97 -4.99
N GLY A 393 35.61 16.89 -5.52
CA GLY A 393 36.91 16.37 -5.11
C GLY A 393 36.86 15.80 -3.68
N SER A 394 35.89 14.95 -3.36
CA SER A 394 35.80 14.17 -2.13
C SER A 394 35.86 12.68 -2.45
N GLU A 395 36.00 11.84 -1.43
CA GLU A 395 35.92 10.39 -1.59
C GLU A 395 34.48 9.91 -1.50
N HIS A 396 34.22 8.74 -2.09
CA HIS A 396 32.95 8.05 -1.95
C HIS A 396 33.14 6.68 -1.29
N LEU A 397 32.34 6.39 -0.27
CA LEU A 397 32.49 5.17 0.54
C LEU A 397 32.48 3.89 -0.30
N HIS A 398 31.60 3.80 -1.30
CA HIS A 398 31.50 2.61 -2.17
C HIS A 398 32.77 2.41 -3.02
N ASP A 399 33.41 3.48 -3.46
CA ASP A 399 34.65 3.39 -4.23
C ASP A 399 35.80 2.89 -3.33
N LEU A 400 35.87 3.37 -2.08
CA LEU A 400 36.81 2.87 -1.08
C LEU A 400 36.60 1.38 -0.77
N GLU A 401 35.34 0.89 -0.78
CA GLU A 401 35.02 -0.52 -0.61
C GLU A 401 35.52 -1.39 -1.78
N CYS A 402 35.33 -0.92 -3.00
CA CYS A 402 35.74 -1.64 -4.20
C CYS A 402 37.24 -1.70 -4.38
N GLU A 403 37.95 -0.64 -4.00
CA GLU A 403 39.40 -0.52 -4.26
C GLU A 403 40.31 -1.13 -3.17
N GLN A 404 39.89 -1.02 -1.90
CA GLN A 404 40.82 -1.22 -0.78
C GLN A 404 40.48 -2.39 0.16
N GLY A 405 39.34 -3.07 -0.02
CA GLY A 405 38.96 -4.27 0.73
C GLY A 405 39.09 -4.16 2.25
N GLN A 406 40.04 -4.86 2.85
CA GLN A 406 40.23 -4.94 4.30
C GLN A 406 40.64 -3.61 4.96
N TYR A 407 41.19 -2.64 4.22
CA TYR A 407 41.59 -1.33 4.73
C TYR A 407 40.48 -0.28 4.66
N THR A 408 39.31 -0.61 4.15
CA THR A 408 38.21 0.31 3.90
C THR A 408 37.83 1.12 5.15
N GLN A 409 37.74 0.50 6.33
CA GLN A 409 37.35 1.22 7.55
C GLN A 409 38.41 2.23 7.97
N MET A 410 39.68 1.89 7.85
CA MET A 410 40.77 2.82 8.14
C MET A 410 40.73 4.06 7.23
N LEU A 411 40.42 3.89 5.94
CA LEU A 411 40.27 4.99 5.00
C LEU A 411 39.04 5.85 5.33
N ILE A 412 37.90 5.21 5.67
CA ILE A 412 36.72 5.92 6.14
C ILE A 412 37.02 6.78 7.38
N ASP A 413 37.79 6.24 8.31
CA ASP A 413 38.16 6.93 9.57
C ASP A 413 39.06 8.15 9.32
N HIS A 414 39.89 8.13 8.28
CA HIS A 414 40.84 9.20 7.98
C HIS A 414 40.39 10.17 6.88
N SER A 415 39.33 9.85 6.13
CA SER A 415 38.81 10.72 5.08
C SER A 415 38.27 12.03 5.66
N PRO A 416 38.82 13.20 5.26
CA PRO A 416 38.29 14.47 5.71
C PRO A 416 37.01 14.89 5.01
N ALA A 417 36.73 14.36 3.81
CA ALA A 417 35.54 14.67 3.03
C ALA A 417 34.98 13.41 2.37
N LEU A 418 33.85 12.92 2.86
CA LEU A 418 33.29 11.63 2.44
C LEU A 418 31.83 11.76 2.02
N GLN A 419 31.51 11.20 0.83
CA GLN A 419 30.15 11.00 0.37
C GLN A 419 29.75 9.54 0.62
N TYR A 420 28.51 9.27 1.10
CA TYR A 420 28.04 7.93 1.40
C TYR A 420 26.52 7.83 1.37
N CYS A 421 25.98 6.63 1.14
CA CYS A 421 24.56 6.38 1.27
C CYS A 421 24.17 6.25 2.75
N LEU A 422 22.99 6.72 3.13
CA LEU A 422 22.45 6.59 4.49
C LEU A 422 22.47 5.16 5.02
N ASP A 423 22.33 4.16 4.15
CA ASP A 423 22.41 2.75 4.51
C ASP A 423 23.75 2.39 5.21
N SER A 424 24.79 3.16 4.92
CA SER A 424 26.14 3.05 5.48
C SER A 424 26.48 4.05 6.58
N LEU A 425 25.52 4.86 7.03
CA LEU A 425 25.73 5.87 8.07
C LEU A 425 26.38 5.29 9.33
N HIS A 426 26.02 4.07 9.72
CA HIS A 426 26.57 3.38 10.90
C HIS A 426 28.10 3.21 10.84
N ARG A 427 28.73 3.23 9.66
CA ARG A 427 30.18 3.13 9.49
C ARG A 427 30.89 4.47 9.69
N ARG A 428 30.23 5.60 9.42
CA ARG A 428 30.78 6.95 9.53
C ARG A 428 30.38 7.67 10.82
N ALA A 429 29.22 7.36 11.40
CA ALA A 429 28.66 8.05 12.56
C ALA A 429 29.63 8.12 13.74
N ASN A 430 30.32 7.02 14.07
CA ASN A 430 31.29 6.99 15.19
C ASN A 430 32.50 7.89 14.91
N VAL A 431 32.94 7.99 13.66
CA VAL A 431 34.05 8.88 13.25
C VAL A 431 33.63 10.33 13.46
N THR A 432 32.43 10.68 13.00
CA THR A 432 31.87 12.03 13.14
C THR A 432 31.70 12.41 14.60
N LEU A 433 31.10 11.56 15.44
CA LEU A 433 30.92 11.82 16.86
C LEU A 433 32.25 11.93 17.62
N ARG A 434 33.23 11.10 17.26
CA ARG A 434 34.59 11.18 17.82
C ARG A 434 35.26 12.50 17.41
N ALA A 435 35.16 12.94 16.18
CA ALA A 435 35.71 14.20 15.72
C ALA A 435 35.10 15.37 16.50
N ILE A 436 33.80 15.37 16.71
CA ILE A 436 33.09 16.38 17.53
C ILE A 436 33.60 16.37 18.97
N SER A 437 33.81 15.20 19.59
CA SER A 437 34.35 15.10 20.95
C SER A 437 35.79 15.58 21.05
N GLN A 438 36.50 15.70 19.94
CA GLN A 438 37.84 16.28 19.80
C GLN A 438 37.79 17.74 19.36
N GLU A 439 36.64 18.40 19.52
CA GLU A 439 36.42 19.82 19.16
C GLU A 439 36.57 20.11 17.65
N ARG A 440 36.56 19.10 16.79
CA ARG A 440 36.60 19.26 15.34
C ARG A 440 35.22 19.60 14.81
N THR A 441 35.16 20.60 13.94
CA THR A 441 33.92 21.04 13.31
C THR A 441 33.49 20.07 12.22
N VAL A 442 32.18 19.87 12.06
CA VAL A 442 31.62 19.02 11.02
C VAL A 442 30.61 19.79 10.17
N CYS A 443 30.66 19.57 8.86
CA CYS A 443 29.67 20.05 7.91
C CYS A 443 28.98 18.87 7.21
N TRP A 444 27.67 18.78 7.29
CA TRP A 444 26.85 17.87 6.49
C TRP A 444 26.21 18.59 5.32
N VAL A 445 26.31 18.01 4.13
CA VAL A 445 25.60 18.49 2.94
C VAL A 445 24.64 17.39 2.45
N LEU A 446 23.36 17.67 2.57
CA LEU A 446 22.26 16.83 2.06
C LEU A 446 21.90 17.35 0.67
N ASP A 447 22.52 16.79 -0.38
CA ASP A 447 22.11 17.06 -1.77
C ASP A 447 20.88 16.20 -2.09
N GLU A 448 19.86 16.78 -2.71
CA GLU A 448 18.52 16.20 -2.86
C GLU A 448 17.90 15.89 -1.46
N ALA A 449 17.88 16.90 -0.58
CA ALA A 449 17.57 16.74 0.84
C ALA A 449 16.21 16.09 1.13
N ASP A 450 15.15 16.42 0.38
CA ASP A 450 13.84 15.76 0.52
C ASP A 450 13.92 14.27 0.18
N ALA A 451 14.74 13.90 -0.81
CA ALA A 451 14.94 12.50 -1.16
C ALA A 451 15.71 11.75 -0.08
N VAL A 452 16.73 12.39 0.52
CA VAL A 452 17.49 11.85 1.65
C VAL A 452 16.59 11.61 2.85
N ILE A 453 15.78 12.58 3.25
CA ILE A 453 14.84 12.45 4.38
C ILE A 453 13.75 11.40 4.09
N ARG A 454 13.22 11.37 2.87
CA ARG A 454 12.26 10.31 2.49
C ARG A 454 12.89 8.91 2.54
N HIS A 455 14.15 8.79 2.13
CA HIS A 455 14.88 7.53 2.23
C HIS A 455 15.09 7.13 3.70
N LEU A 456 15.50 8.05 4.56
CA LEU A 456 15.62 7.83 5.99
C LEU A 456 14.33 7.29 6.62
N LEU A 457 13.19 7.85 6.22
CA LEU A 457 11.88 7.50 6.80
C LEU A 457 11.25 6.25 6.19
N ARG A 458 11.45 5.99 4.87
CA ARG A 458 10.72 4.97 4.10
C ARG A 458 11.58 4.11 3.17
N GLY A 459 12.90 4.31 3.14
CA GLY A 459 13.80 3.58 2.23
C GLY A 459 13.70 2.06 2.41
N GLY A 460 13.44 1.34 1.32
CA GLY A 460 13.30 -0.12 1.35
C GLY A 460 14.60 -0.84 1.72
N THR A 461 15.74 -0.30 1.29
CA THR A 461 17.07 -0.88 1.51
C THR A 461 17.54 -0.79 2.97
N LEU A 462 16.98 0.12 3.78
CA LEU A 462 17.30 0.20 5.21
C LEU A 462 16.84 -1.05 5.99
N GLY A 463 15.79 -1.74 5.53
CA GLY A 463 15.34 -3.01 6.07
C GLY A 463 15.22 -3.04 7.61
N GLY A 464 15.75 -4.07 8.24
CA GLY A 464 15.78 -4.24 9.69
C GLY A 464 16.64 -3.21 10.44
N ARG A 465 17.53 -2.48 9.76
CA ARG A 465 18.40 -1.46 10.38
C ARG A 465 17.79 -0.05 10.37
N ARG A 466 16.58 0.14 9.85
CA ARG A 466 15.96 1.47 9.70
C ARG A 466 15.94 2.26 11.01
N GLN A 467 15.46 1.66 12.08
CA GLN A 467 15.39 2.34 13.39
C GLN A 467 16.77 2.76 13.88
N GLN A 468 17.78 1.90 13.75
CA GLN A 468 19.15 2.21 14.11
C GLN A 468 19.71 3.39 13.30
N ILE A 469 19.51 3.40 11.99
CA ILE A 469 19.97 4.49 11.11
C ILE A 469 19.25 5.80 11.43
N GLN A 470 17.94 5.74 11.73
CA GLN A 470 17.17 6.93 12.14
C GLN A 470 17.69 7.52 13.46
N MET A 471 18.00 6.69 14.44
CA MET A 471 18.60 7.15 15.71
C MET A 471 19.98 7.74 15.49
N LEU A 472 20.86 7.07 14.74
CA LEU A 472 22.17 7.58 14.41
C LEU A 472 22.13 8.91 13.65
N PHE A 473 21.21 9.04 12.68
CA PHE A 473 21.02 10.29 11.95
C PHE A 473 20.63 11.43 12.89
N LYS A 474 19.69 11.17 13.81
CA LYS A 474 19.29 12.14 14.83
C LYS A 474 20.48 12.55 15.70
N ASP A 475 21.18 11.55 16.29
CA ASP A 475 22.26 11.80 17.24
C ASP A 475 23.40 12.59 16.59
N VAL A 476 23.79 12.21 15.36
CA VAL A 476 24.84 12.91 14.61
C VAL A 476 24.41 14.32 14.20
N ALA A 477 23.19 14.51 13.69
CA ALA A 477 22.69 15.82 13.28
C ALA A 477 22.62 16.80 14.49
N GLN A 478 22.14 16.31 15.65
CA GLN A 478 22.11 17.09 16.89
C GLN A 478 23.52 17.45 17.36
N ALA A 479 24.43 16.49 17.37
CA ALA A 479 25.83 16.72 17.79
C ALA A 479 26.54 17.74 16.89
N ILE A 480 26.34 17.66 15.56
CA ILE A 480 26.88 18.63 14.61
C ILE A 480 26.44 20.06 14.97
N ILE A 481 25.14 20.26 15.14
CA ILE A 481 24.60 21.60 15.42
C ILE A 481 25.03 22.08 16.80
N GLN A 482 24.96 21.25 17.82
CA GLN A 482 25.36 21.63 19.20
C GLN A 482 26.84 21.98 19.33
N SER A 483 27.71 21.39 18.50
CA SER A 483 29.14 21.71 18.44
C SER A 483 29.48 22.94 17.58
N GLY A 484 28.48 23.65 17.04
CA GLY A 484 28.71 24.77 16.12
C GLY A 484 29.06 24.36 14.69
N GLY A 485 28.75 23.11 14.29
CA GLY A 485 28.90 22.64 12.92
C GLY A 485 27.79 23.14 12.00
N TYR A 486 27.71 22.60 10.79
CA TYR A 486 26.83 23.07 9.72
C TYR A 486 26.02 21.93 9.10
N ILE A 487 24.74 22.21 8.77
CA ILE A 487 23.94 21.35 7.89
C ILE A 487 23.47 22.19 6.70
N VAL A 488 23.73 21.71 5.49
CA VAL A 488 23.25 22.31 4.24
C VAL A 488 22.26 21.35 3.60
N ALA A 489 21.01 21.78 3.41
CA ALA A 489 19.96 21.06 2.72
C ALA A 489 19.72 21.71 1.35
N ALA A 490 20.19 21.07 0.28
CA ALA A 490 20.10 21.60 -1.08
C ALA A 490 19.17 20.75 -1.93
N GLU A 491 18.24 21.39 -2.64
CA GLU A 491 17.36 20.73 -3.62
C GLU A 491 16.80 21.74 -4.63
N ALA A 492 16.22 21.23 -5.76
CA ALA A 492 15.52 22.07 -6.71
C ALA A 492 14.16 22.54 -6.16
N ASP A 493 13.45 21.63 -5.52
CA ASP A 493 12.10 21.82 -5.00
C ASP A 493 12.06 21.47 -3.49
N LEU A 494 12.99 22.04 -2.72
CA LEU A 494 13.07 21.81 -1.28
C LEU A 494 11.74 22.17 -0.60
N THR A 495 11.21 21.24 0.17
CA THR A 495 9.93 21.45 0.84
C THR A 495 10.08 22.06 2.23
N GLN A 496 9.06 22.80 2.66
CA GLN A 496 8.99 23.31 4.03
C GLN A 496 9.05 22.15 5.05
N LEU A 497 8.45 20.99 4.71
CA LEU A 497 8.47 19.81 5.57
C LEU A 497 9.89 19.30 5.84
N CYS A 498 10.78 19.33 4.85
CA CYS A 498 12.17 18.90 5.02
C CYS A 498 12.91 19.83 6.00
N LEU A 499 12.73 21.14 5.86
CA LEU A 499 13.34 22.12 6.77
C LEU A 499 12.75 22.04 8.18
N ASP A 500 11.43 21.91 8.31
CA ASP A 500 10.75 21.74 9.60
C ASP A 500 11.24 20.46 10.30
N PHE A 501 11.38 19.35 9.55
CA PHE A 501 11.94 18.12 10.09
C PHE A 501 13.35 18.31 10.65
N LEU A 502 14.25 18.93 9.89
CA LEU A 502 15.62 19.17 10.33
C LEU A 502 15.66 20.14 11.51
N LYS A 503 14.83 21.17 11.49
CA LYS A 503 14.70 22.15 12.58
C LYS A 503 14.18 21.51 13.86
N GLU A 504 13.10 20.75 13.80
CA GLU A 504 12.53 20.04 14.96
C GLU A 504 13.51 18.97 15.50
N LEU A 505 14.21 18.28 14.60
CA LEU A 505 15.20 17.28 14.97
C LEU A 505 16.38 17.87 15.76
N THR A 506 16.86 19.05 15.38
CA THR A 506 18.13 19.61 15.87
C THR A 506 17.94 20.81 16.80
N GLY A 507 16.81 21.50 16.76
CA GLY A 507 16.57 22.76 17.42
C GLY A 507 17.31 23.96 16.78
N ALA A 508 17.94 23.76 15.60
CA ALA A 508 18.78 24.78 14.96
C ALA A 508 17.96 25.88 14.28
N PRO A 509 18.47 27.12 14.25
CA PRO A 509 17.94 28.13 13.35
C PRO A 509 18.17 27.75 11.89
N THR A 510 17.20 28.06 11.05
CA THR A 510 17.28 27.85 9.62
C THR A 510 17.49 29.17 8.90
N PHE A 511 18.35 29.17 7.88
CA PHE A 511 18.55 30.28 6.95
C PHE A 511 18.28 29.78 5.54
N LEU A 512 17.39 30.45 4.82
CA LEU A 512 16.87 29.96 3.54
C LEU A 512 17.24 30.88 2.38
N ILE A 513 17.90 30.32 1.39
CA ILE A 513 18.20 30.97 0.11
C ILE A 513 17.36 30.31 -1.00
N GLN A 514 16.57 31.12 -1.69
CA GLN A 514 15.81 30.69 -2.86
C GLN A 514 16.31 31.37 -4.13
N ASN A 515 16.76 30.58 -5.10
CA ASN A 515 17.07 31.08 -6.42
C ASN A 515 15.85 30.89 -7.34
N GLN A 516 15.25 31.98 -7.79
CA GLN A 516 14.07 32.01 -8.64
C GLN A 516 14.41 32.02 -10.14
N HIS A 517 15.68 31.77 -10.51
CA HIS A 517 16.06 31.68 -11.91
C HIS A 517 15.25 30.59 -12.62
N GLN A 518 14.58 30.98 -13.69
CA GLN A 518 13.88 30.00 -14.54
C GLN A 518 14.82 29.56 -15.68
N PRO A 519 15.28 28.30 -15.65
CA PRO A 519 16.04 27.77 -16.77
C PRO A 519 15.16 27.72 -18.02
N HIS A 520 15.81 27.64 -19.18
CA HIS A 520 15.10 27.56 -20.46
C HIS A 520 14.05 26.46 -20.44
N GLN A 521 12.80 26.82 -20.77
CA GLN A 521 11.72 25.84 -20.82
C GLN A 521 11.88 24.98 -22.09
N TRP A 522 12.18 23.72 -21.89
CA TRP A 522 12.18 22.74 -22.98
C TRP A 522 10.75 22.36 -23.33
N PRO A 523 10.38 22.29 -24.63
CA PRO A 523 9.07 21.78 -24.99
C PRO A 523 8.96 20.30 -24.55
N VAL A 524 8.00 20.02 -23.70
CA VAL A 524 7.71 18.65 -23.26
C VAL A 524 6.64 18.07 -24.19
N THR A 525 6.98 17.03 -24.93
CA THR A 525 6.02 16.27 -25.73
C THR A 525 5.66 15.00 -24.98
N ALA A 526 4.40 14.87 -24.56
CA ALA A 526 3.87 13.64 -24.00
C ALA A 526 3.00 12.96 -25.07
N PRO A 527 3.50 11.94 -25.77
CA PRO A 527 2.66 11.20 -26.71
C PRO A 527 1.55 10.48 -25.94
N MET A 528 0.30 10.74 -26.34
CA MET A 528 -0.87 10.03 -25.82
C MET A 528 -1.55 9.27 -26.96
N PRO A 529 -1.05 8.11 -27.37
CA PRO A 529 -1.72 7.29 -28.35
C PRO A 529 -3.07 6.82 -27.82
N LEU A 530 -4.07 6.95 -28.64
CA LEU A 530 -5.40 6.46 -28.37
C LEU A 530 -5.55 5.07 -28.99
N SER A 531 -6.27 4.17 -28.31
CA SER A 531 -6.72 2.93 -28.91
C SER A 531 -7.69 3.22 -30.06
N LYS A 532 -7.99 2.23 -30.89
CA LYS A 532 -9.01 2.34 -31.94
C LYS A 532 -10.39 2.80 -31.41
N GLU A 533 -10.59 2.70 -30.09
CA GLU A 533 -11.82 3.12 -29.39
C GLU A 533 -11.69 4.50 -28.71
N GLY A 534 -10.59 5.24 -28.94
CA GLY A 534 -10.38 6.57 -28.39
C GLY A 534 -9.92 6.64 -26.93
N ASN A 535 -9.57 5.50 -26.30
CA ASN A 535 -9.07 5.46 -24.94
C ASN A 535 -7.53 5.44 -24.89
N PRO A 536 -6.89 6.03 -23.84
CA PRO A 536 -5.45 5.93 -23.65
C PRO A 536 -5.00 4.47 -23.51
N ALA A 537 -4.06 4.04 -24.33
CA ALA A 537 -3.55 2.67 -24.36
C ALA A 537 -2.11 2.63 -23.82
N PRO A 538 -1.87 2.17 -22.59
CA PRO A 538 -0.54 2.21 -21.93
C PRO A 538 0.56 1.49 -22.70
N VAL A 539 0.26 0.36 -23.35
CA VAL A 539 1.25 -0.40 -24.13
C VAL A 539 1.64 0.38 -25.39
N LEU A 540 0.66 0.98 -26.07
CA LEU A 540 0.91 1.85 -27.24
C LEU A 540 1.61 3.14 -26.86
N MET A 541 1.47 3.61 -25.60
CA MET A 541 2.19 4.79 -25.10
C MET A 541 3.70 4.55 -25.01
N ARG A 542 4.15 3.39 -24.56
CA ARG A 542 5.57 3.04 -24.51
C ARG A 542 6.18 3.01 -25.92
N GLU A 543 5.52 2.34 -26.84
CA GLU A 543 5.98 2.18 -28.20
C GLU A 543 6.00 3.52 -28.96
N ALA A 544 4.95 4.33 -28.82
CA ALA A 544 4.90 5.67 -29.42
C ALA A 544 5.95 6.63 -28.83
N ALA A 545 6.22 6.56 -27.52
CA ALA A 545 7.28 7.34 -26.90
C ALA A 545 8.65 6.92 -27.44
N PHE A 546 8.91 5.63 -27.56
CA PHE A 546 10.16 5.10 -28.09
C PHE A 546 10.37 5.49 -29.57
N GLN A 547 9.34 5.34 -30.40
CA GLN A 547 9.38 5.77 -31.82
C GLN A 547 9.58 7.28 -31.95
N SER A 548 8.98 8.09 -31.08
CA SER A 548 9.19 9.55 -31.05
C SER A 548 10.64 9.91 -30.68
N VAL A 549 11.25 9.20 -29.75
CA VAL A 549 12.66 9.37 -29.38
C VAL A 549 13.56 9.00 -30.56
N LEU A 550 13.37 7.82 -31.15
CA LEU A 550 14.16 7.35 -32.29
C LEU A 550 14.09 8.32 -33.48
N SER A 551 12.88 8.76 -33.84
CA SER A 551 12.70 9.70 -34.95
C SER A 551 13.40 11.05 -34.75
N LYS A 552 13.51 11.50 -33.50
CA LYS A 552 14.24 12.75 -33.17
C LYS A 552 15.75 12.55 -33.16
N LEU A 553 16.23 11.40 -32.72
CA LEU A 553 17.64 11.03 -32.76
C LEU A 553 18.11 10.89 -34.24
N ASP A 554 17.30 10.27 -35.11
CA ASP A 554 17.57 10.16 -36.54
C ASP A 554 17.68 11.53 -37.24
N LEU A 555 16.99 12.55 -36.71
CA LEU A 555 17.09 13.94 -37.15
C LEU A 555 18.29 14.69 -36.53
N GLY A 556 19.15 14.01 -35.76
CA GLY A 556 20.30 14.60 -35.09
C GLY A 556 19.95 15.50 -33.91
N GLN A 557 18.73 15.37 -33.36
CA GLN A 557 18.28 16.14 -32.18
C GLN A 557 18.71 15.49 -30.90
N CYS A 558 19.15 16.29 -29.92
CA CYS A 558 19.35 15.81 -28.56
C CYS A 558 17.99 15.58 -27.89
N VAL A 559 17.77 14.38 -27.39
CA VAL A 559 16.53 14.00 -26.69
C VAL A 559 16.84 13.61 -25.26
N PHE A 560 16.11 14.20 -24.32
CA PHE A 560 16.09 13.73 -22.93
C PHE A 560 14.85 12.86 -22.75
N PHE A 561 15.06 11.58 -22.42
CA PHE A 561 13.99 10.63 -22.17
C PHE A 561 13.94 10.30 -20.67
N GLY A 562 12.89 10.77 -20.02
CA GLY A 562 12.63 10.47 -18.60
C GLY A 562 11.63 9.33 -18.47
N THR A 563 11.98 8.30 -17.71
CA THR A 563 11.09 7.19 -17.38
C THR A 563 11.23 6.80 -15.92
N ASP A 564 10.15 6.35 -15.30
CA ASP A 564 10.12 5.71 -13.99
C ASP A 564 10.33 4.17 -14.07
N ASP A 565 10.42 3.63 -15.29
CA ASP A 565 10.68 2.23 -15.57
C ASP A 565 12.17 2.00 -15.80
N GLN A 566 12.84 1.34 -14.84
CA GLN A 566 14.28 1.06 -14.90
C GLN A 566 14.66 0.18 -16.09
N THR A 567 13.77 -0.73 -16.52
CA THR A 567 14.00 -1.61 -17.66
C THR A 567 13.98 -0.83 -18.98
N LEU A 568 13.11 0.15 -19.09
CA LEU A 568 12.98 1.00 -20.28
C LEU A 568 14.13 2.03 -20.38
N GLY A 569 14.66 2.49 -19.24
CA GLY A 569 15.78 3.43 -19.20
C GLY A 569 17.13 2.80 -19.51
N ALA A 570 17.24 1.46 -19.49
CA ALA A 570 18.44 0.71 -19.79
C ALA A 570 18.50 0.22 -21.25
N ALA A 571 17.40 0.31 -22.01
CA ALA A 571 17.31 -0.04 -23.42
C ALA A 571 17.60 1.15 -24.31
#